data_ee837674aa4c99be96dbc0335f126adf
#
_entry.id   ee837674aa4c99be96dbc0335f126adf
#
_cell.length_a   1.000
_cell.length_b   1.000
_cell.length_c   1.000
_cell.angle_alpha   90.00
_cell.angle_beta   90.00
_cell.angle_gamma   90.00
#
_symmetry.space_group_name_H-M   'P 1'
#
loop_
_entity.id
_entity.type
_entity.pdbx_description
1 polymer ?
#
loop_
_entity_poly.entity_id
_entity_poly.type
_entity_poly.pdbx_seq_one_letter_code
_entity_poly.pdbx_strand_id
1 'polypeptide(L)'
;MFYLAPHPKLDRPRHGSPLMFRVPWIEKYLSRVRPWHVVGIWGPFTAYMLYRASAHLGALAIAGWAALGVLSWTLLEYLLHRWVFHFEPDPGSHLQRDASFLIHGIHHDYPWDRDRLVMPPTVTAVFAIVVWVAFRWMGDVEYGWFAGTVAGYVWYDLTHYYLHHAAPTTAAGKWLRKYHLVHHFQTPDRRYGITTPIWDFVFRTYPRDRYQGLPDDEARIEAGA
;
A
#
# COMPACT_ATOMS: atom_id res chain seq x y z
N MET A 1 17.92 -9.20 19.37
CA MET A 1 18.21 -7.90 18.80
C MET A 1 18.15 -8.04 17.28
N PHE A 2 17.10 -7.50 16.65
CA PHE A 2 16.95 -7.55 15.20
C PHE A 2 17.82 -6.45 14.61
N TYR A 3 18.86 -6.83 13.88
CA TYR A 3 19.72 -5.87 13.19
C TYR A 3 19.21 -5.69 11.77
N LEU A 4 18.87 -4.44 11.43
CA LEU A 4 18.80 -4.06 10.04
C LEU A 4 20.16 -4.19 9.38
N ALA A 5 20.19 -4.62 8.13
CA ALA A 5 21.40 -4.47 7.33
C ALA A 5 21.61 -2.97 7.09
N PRO A 6 22.87 -2.49 7.04
CA PRO A 6 23.15 -1.13 6.64
C PRO A 6 22.57 -0.90 5.22
N HIS A 7 21.67 0.05 5.09
CA HIS A 7 21.17 0.45 3.77
C HIS A 7 21.98 1.64 3.25
N PRO A 8 22.26 1.71 1.95
CA PRO A 8 22.94 2.85 1.38
C PRO A 8 22.03 4.08 1.48
N LYS A 9 22.61 5.24 1.77
CA LYS A 9 21.94 6.51 1.55
C LYS A 9 21.89 6.76 0.04
N LEU A 10 20.69 6.76 -0.55
CA LEU A 10 20.52 6.92 -1.99
C LEU A 10 20.14 8.36 -2.32
N ASP A 11 20.79 8.91 -3.32
CA ASP A 11 20.43 10.21 -3.89
C ASP A 11 19.36 10.07 -4.99
N ARG A 12 19.18 8.86 -5.53
CA ARG A 12 18.19 8.51 -6.57
C ARG A 12 17.72 7.06 -6.40
N PRO A 13 16.46 6.76 -6.74
CA PRO A 13 15.94 5.39 -6.78
C PRO A 13 16.81 4.47 -7.65
N ARG A 14 16.93 3.21 -7.25
CA ARG A 14 17.74 2.20 -7.92
C ARG A 14 16.95 0.92 -8.21
N HIS A 15 17.41 0.21 -9.22
CA HIS A 15 17.03 -1.18 -9.43
C HIS A 15 17.75 -2.09 -8.44
N GLY A 16 17.10 -3.18 -8.04
CA GLY A 16 17.67 -4.19 -7.17
C GLY A 16 16.77 -4.58 -6.02
N SER A 17 17.27 -5.46 -5.19
CA SER A 17 16.57 -5.98 -4.00
C SER A 17 17.61 -6.09 -2.87
N PRO A 18 17.83 -5.01 -2.10
CA PRO A 18 18.87 -4.96 -1.09
C PRO A 18 18.58 -5.91 0.08
N LEU A 19 19.64 -6.30 0.81
CA LEU A 19 19.49 -7.02 2.06
C LEU A 19 18.98 -6.06 3.15
N MET A 20 17.80 -6.35 3.71
CA MET A 20 17.16 -5.54 4.76
C MET A 20 17.49 -6.05 6.16
N PHE A 21 17.47 -7.37 6.35
CA PHE A 21 17.69 -8.00 7.63
C PHE A 21 18.89 -8.93 7.58
N ARG A 22 19.76 -8.86 8.60
CA ARG A 22 20.92 -9.77 8.75
C ARG A 22 20.49 -11.18 9.15
N VAL A 23 19.28 -11.35 9.66
CA VAL A 23 18.73 -12.64 10.08
C VAL A 23 18.09 -13.31 8.85
N PRO A 24 18.64 -14.42 8.34
CA PRO A 24 18.24 -14.98 7.05
C PRO A 24 16.76 -15.39 6.95
N TRP A 25 16.16 -15.92 8.01
CA TRP A 25 14.76 -16.33 7.97
C TRP A 25 13.80 -15.12 7.98
N ILE A 26 14.14 -14.01 8.67
CA ILE A 26 13.39 -12.76 8.62
C ILE A 26 13.46 -12.19 7.21
N GLU A 27 14.67 -12.08 6.66
CA GLU A 27 14.89 -11.58 5.31
C GLU A 27 14.09 -12.37 4.28
N LYS A 28 14.10 -13.71 4.38
CA LYS A 28 13.47 -14.59 3.38
C LYS A 28 11.95 -14.65 3.52
N TYR A 29 11.41 -14.73 4.74
CA TYR A 29 10.00 -15.09 4.95
C TYR A 29 9.13 -13.93 5.46
N LEU A 30 9.72 -12.90 6.06
CA LEU A 30 8.97 -11.76 6.58
C LEU A 30 9.21 -10.46 5.82
N SER A 31 10.36 -10.33 5.13
CA SER A 31 10.70 -9.13 4.38
C SER A 31 10.33 -9.23 2.89
N ARG A 32 10.34 -10.44 2.32
CA ARG A 32 10.06 -10.68 0.89
C ARG A 32 8.67 -11.22 0.70
N VAL A 33 7.79 -10.39 0.18
CA VAL A 33 6.37 -10.72 -0.01
C VAL A 33 5.94 -10.37 -1.43
N ARG A 34 5.14 -11.24 -2.03
CA ARG A 34 4.59 -11.05 -3.37
C ARG A 34 3.06 -11.04 -3.35
N PRO A 35 2.40 -10.51 -4.39
CA PRO A 35 0.94 -10.36 -4.45
C PRO A 35 0.15 -11.63 -4.11
N TRP A 36 0.62 -12.81 -4.50
CA TRP A 36 -0.09 -14.06 -4.19
C TRP A 36 -0.13 -14.42 -2.70
N HIS A 37 0.86 -13.96 -1.90
CA HIS A 37 0.80 -14.13 -0.44
C HIS A 37 -0.32 -13.28 0.15
N VAL A 38 -0.50 -12.06 -0.35
CA VAL A 38 -1.58 -11.16 0.06
C VAL A 38 -2.94 -11.79 -0.28
N VAL A 39 -3.12 -12.22 -1.53
CA VAL A 39 -4.37 -12.86 -1.97
C VAL A 39 -4.63 -14.18 -1.24
N GLY A 40 -3.58 -15.01 -1.06
CA GLY A 40 -3.71 -16.32 -0.40
C GLY A 40 -4.06 -16.25 1.07
N ILE A 41 -3.69 -15.18 1.76
CA ILE A 41 -4.00 -14.97 3.18
C ILE A 41 -5.32 -14.22 3.35
N TRP A 42 -5.44 -13.07 2.70
CA TRP A 42 -6.55 -12.15 2.92
C TRP A 42 -7.80 -12.49 2.11
N GLY A 43 -7.66 -13.22 1.00
CA GLY A 43 -8.82 -13.73 0.23
C GLY A 43 -9.70 -14.69 1.04
N PRO A 44 -9.14 -15.79 1.57
CA PRO A 44 -9.89 -16.69 2.47
C PRO A 44 -10.42 -16.00 3.72
N PHE A 45 -9.66 -15.07 4.30
CA PHE A 45 -10.11 -14.28 5.44
C PHE A 45 -11.33 -13.40 5.09
N THR A 46 -11.29 -12.71 3.95
CA THR A 46 -12.44 -11.92 3.45
C THR A 46 -13.66 -12.79 3.24
N ALA A 47 -13.49 -13.96 2.61
CA ALA A 47 -14.57 -14.93 2.41
C ALA A 47 -15.16 -15.42 3.75
N TYR A 48 -14.33 -15.69 4.75
CA TYR A 48 -14.77 -16.05 6.09
C TYR A 48 -15.60 -14.93 6.75
N MET A 49 -15.17 -13.67 6.62
CA MET A 49 -15.91 -12.52 7.17
C MET A 49 -17.28 -12.34 6.48
N LEU A 50 -17.35 -12.51 5.15
CA LEU A 50 -18.63 -12.51 4.43
C LEU A 50 -19.54 -13.66 4.86
N TYR A 51 -18.98 -14.83 5.07
CA TYR A 51 -19.72 -15.98 5.63
C TYR A 51 -20.26 -15.66 7.03
N ARG A 52 -19.47 -15.05 7.91
CA ARG A 52 -19.93 -14.60 9.24
C ARG A 52 -21.04 -13.55 9.13
N ALA A 53 -20.92 -12.58 8.20
CA ALA A 53 -21.94 -11.60 7.93
C ALA A 53 -23.27 -12.24 7.49
N SER A 54 -23.22 -13.32 6.71
CA SER A 54 -24.43 -13.99 6.20
C SER A 54 -25.27 -14.69 7.26
N ALA A 55 -24.71 -14.92 8.45
CA ALA A 55 -25.45 -15.45 9.59
C ALA A 55 -26.40 -14.42 10.23
N HIS A 56 -26.18 -13.11 9.96
CA HIS A 56 -26.87 -12.03 10.65
C HIS A 56 -27.55 -11.04 9.68
N LEU A 57 -27.07 -10.96 8.43
CA LEU A 57 -27.47 -9.96 7.45
C LEU A 57 -27.94 -10.58 6.14
N GLY A 58 -28.93 -9.96 5.51
CA GLY A 58 -29.32 -10.30 4.14
C GLY A 58 -28.31 -9.81 3.09
N ALA A 59 -28.33 -10.44 1.91
CA ALA A 59 -27.34 -10.21 0.85
C ALA A 59 -27.15 -8.72 0.46
N LEU A 60 -28.26 -7.96 0.37
CA LEU A 60 -28.19 -6.53 0.04
C LEU A 60 -27.48 -5.70 1.12
N ALA A 61 -27.74 -6.02 2.41
CA ALA A 61 -27.09 -5.36 3.52
C ALA A 61 -25.58 -5.70 3.54
N ILE A 62 -25.20 -6.97 3.30
CA ILE A 62 -23.80 -7.39 3.19
C ILE A 62 -23.11 -6.61 2.05
N ALA A 63 -23.72 -6.53 0.87
CA ALA A 63 -23.17 -5.79 -0.25
C ALA A 63 -23.00 -4.30 0.07
N GLY A 64 -23.97 -3.68 0.73
CA GLY A 64 -23.90 -2.28 1.15
C GLY A 64 -22.78 -2.02 2.18
N TRP A 65 -22.68 -2.85 3.20
CA TRP A 65 -21.63 -2.72 4.20
C TRP A 65 -20.24 -3.04 3.63
N ALA A 66 -20.11 -4.03 2.76
CA ALA A 66 -18.86 -4.31 2.08
C ALA A 66 -18.44 -3.16 1.15
N ALA A 67 -19.37 -2.57 0.40
CA ALA A 67 -19.08 -1.38 -0.42
C ALA A 67 -18.61 -0.19 0.45
N LEU A 68 -19.26 0.03 1.61
CA LEU A 68 -18.82 1.04 2.57
C LEU A 68 -17.43 0.71 3.12
N GLY A 69 -17.13 -0.57 3.37
CA GLY A 69 -15.82 -1.04 3.79
C GLY A 69 -14.73 -0.73 2.76
N VAL A 70 -14.99 -1.03 1.48
CA VAL A 70 -14.07 -0.66 0.38
C VAL A 70 -13.84 0.85 0.34
N LEU A 71 -14.90 1.65 0.45
CA LEU A 71 -14.78 3.12 0.49
C LEU A 71 -13.97 3.58 1.72
N SER A 72 -14.21 2.98 2.88
CA SER A 72 -13.45 3.25 4.11
C SER A 72 -11.96 2.94 3.92
N TRP A 73 -11.64 1.84 3.22
CA TRP A 73 -10.26 1.52 2.88
C TRP A 73 -9.61 2.62 2.05
N THR A 74 -10.26 3.18 1.04
CA THR A 74 -9.65 4.24 0.22
C THR A 74 -9.26 5.46 1.05
N LEU A 75 -10.04 5.78 2.09
CA LEU A 75 -9.65 6.82 3.06
C LEU A 75 -8.49 6.37 3.94
N LEU A 76 -8.53 5.16 4.47
CA LEU A 76 -7.44 4.59 5.27
C LEU A 76 -6.13 4.53 4.47
N GLU A 77 -6.17 4.10 3.21
CA GLU A 77 -5.05 4.12 2.27
C GLU A 77 -4.41 5.51 2.23
N TYR A 78 -5.22 6.54 2.00
CA TYR A 78 -4.74 7.92 1.94
C TYR A 78 -4.13 8.38 3.27
N LEU A 79 -4.81 8.11 4.41
CA LEU A 79 -4.34 8.52 5.73
C LEU A 79 -3.04 7.80 6.13
N LEU A 80 -2.97 6.48 5.89
CA LEU A 80 -1.78 5.68 6.13
C LEU A 80 -0.62 6.14 5.24
N HIS A 81 -0.87 6.33 3.95
CA HIS A 81 0.15 6.76 3.01
C HIS A 81 0.73 8.12 3.40
N ARG A 82 -0.14 9.09 3.70
CA ARG A 82 0.27 10.46 4.03
C ARG A 82 0.98 10.57 5.39
N TRP A 83 0.42 9.95 6.45
CA TRP A 83 0.88 10.25 7.80
C TRP A 83 1.69 9.12 8.45
N VAL A 84 1.54 7.88 7.97
CA VAL A 84 2.30 6.74 8.50
C VAL A 84 3.45 6.38 7.60
N PHE A 85 3.24 6.31 6.28
CA PHE A 85 4.27 5.90 5.34
C PHE A 85 5.25 7.03 5.03
N HIS A 86 4.75 8.26 4.92
CA HIS A 86 5.53 9.48 4.70
C HIS A 86 5.73 10.31 5.96
N PHE A 87 5.78 9.69 7.15
CA PHE A 87 6.15 10.46 8.34
C PHE A 87 7.62 10.91 8.26
N GLU A 88 7.89 12.13 8.67
CA GLU A 88 9.24 12.69 8.71
C GLU A 88 9.93 12.26 10.01
N PRO A 89 10.98 11.39 9.95
CA PRO A 89 11.67 10.95 11.15
C PRO A 89 12.56 12.06 11.73
N ASP A 90 12.62 12.13 13.05
CA ASP A 90 13.62 12.96 13.74
C ASP A 90 15.05 12.55 13.30
N PRO A 91 15.85 13.48 12.75
CA PRO A 91 17.22 13.21 12.34
C PRO A 91 18.12 12.66 13.46
N GLY A 92 17.81 12.97 14.72
CA GLY A 92 18.53 12.45 15.90
C GLY A 92 18.13 11.02 16.27
N SER A 93 16.99 10.51 15.82
CA SER A 93 16.46 9.21 16.22
C SER A 93 16.76 8.12 15.18
N HIS A 94 17.70 7.22 15.48
CA HIS A 94 17.98 6.04 14.65
C HIS A 94 16.72 5.16 14.48
N LEU A 95 15.93 4.97 15.54
CA LEU A 95 14.73 4.14 15.51
C LEU A 95 13.69 4.68 14.55
N GLN A 96 13.46 6.01 14.54
CA GLN A 96 12.47 6.61 13.63
C GLN A 96 12.94 6.54 12.17
N ARG A 97 14.23 6.75 11.90
CA ARG A 97 14.78 6.61 10.54
C ARG A 97 14.66 5.18 10.02
N ASP A 98 15.02 4.19 10.87
CA ASP A 98 14.90 2.78 10.51
C ASP A 98 13.43 2.38 10.28
N ALA A 99 12.52 2.86 11.12
CA ALA A 99 11.09 2.62 10.96
C ALA A 99 10.54 3.25 9.67
N SER A 100 10.84 4.52 9.39
CA SER A 100 10.43 5.20 8.15
C SER A 100 10.95 4.45 6.91
N PHE A 101 12.22 4.05 6.94
CA PHE A 101 12.80 3.28 5.84
C PHE A 101 12.12 1.92 5.65
N LEU A 102 11.89 1.16 6.73
CA LEU A 102 11.24 -0.14 6.67
C LEU A 102 9.77 -0.09 6.23
N ILE A 103 9.05 0.93 6.66
CA ILE A 103 7.61 1.04 6.39
C ILE A 103 7.38 1.39 4.91
N HIS A 104 8.15 2.35 4.36
CA HIS A 104 7.89 2.84 3.01
C HIS A 104 9.13 3.37 2.28
N GLY A 105 10.16 3.83 2.99
CA GLY A 105 11.38 4.38 2.40
C GLY A 105 12.08 3.40 1.45
N ILE A 106 12.11 2.10 1.80
CA ILE A 106 12.67 1.05 0.93
C ILE A 106 11.95 1.00 -0.43
N HIS A 107 10.63 1.20 -0.44
CA HIS A 107 9.84 1.20 -1.65
C HIS A 107 10.13 2.43 -2.53
N HIS A 108 10.36 3.61 -1.94
CA HIS A 108 10.81 4.79 -2.68
C HIS A 108 12.24 4.66 -3.21
N ASP A 109 13.14 4.03 -2.44
CA ASP A 109 14.52 3.82 -2.86
C ASP A 109 14.68 2.71 -3.90
N TYR A 110 13.81 1.68 -3.87
CA TYR A 110 13.82 0.53 -4.77
C TYR A 110 12.41 0.23 -5.31
N PRO A 111 11.81 1.15 -6.08
CA PRO A 111 10.41 1.04 -6.51
C PRO A 111 10.14 -0.13 -7.46
N TRP A 112 11.18 -0.73 -8.04
CA TRP A 112 11.10 -1.92 -8.90
C TRP A 112 11.41 -3.24 -8.18
N ASP A 113 11.58 -3.24 -6.85
CA ASP A 113 11.76 -4.47 -6.07
C ASP A 113 10.43 -5.23 -5.97
N ARG A 114 10.32 -6.31 -6.74
CA ARG A 114 9.12 -7.15 -6.80
C ARG A 114 8.79 -7.87 -5.50
N ASP A 115 9.74 -7.98 -4.59
CA ASP A 115 9.59 -8.75 -3.35
C ASP A 115 9.25 -7.86 -2.13
N ARG A 116 9.27 -6.51 -2.27
CA ARG A 116 9.07 -5.58 -1.16
C ARG A 116 8.15 -4.40 -1.47
N LEU A 117 7.30 -4.58 -2.46
CA LEU A 117 6.33 -3.54 -2.80
C LEU A 117 5.05 -3.72 -2.00
N VAL A 118 4.51 -4.93 -1.96
CA VAL A 118 3.30 -5.24 -1.19
C VAL A 118 3.61 -5.31 0.30
N MET A 119 2.64 -4.89 1.12
CA MET A 119 2.84 -4.85 2.56
C MET A 119 2.92 -6.27 3.15
N PRO A 120 3.93 -6.56 4.00
CA PRO A 120 4.04 -7.86 4.65
C PRO A 120 2.79 -8.25 5.45
N PRO A 121 2.27 -9.48 5.31
CA PRO A 121 1.07 -9.93 6.03
C PRO A 121 1.15 -9.81 7.55
N THR A 122 2.35 -9.87 8.12
CA THR A 122 2.58 -9.65 9.55
C THR A 122 2.28 -8.21 9.96
N VAL A 123 2.62 -7.24 9.13
CA VAL A 123 2.34 -5.82 9.36
C VAL A 123 0.85 -5.54 9.16
N THR A 124 0.28 -6.05 8.06
CA THR A 124 -1.16 -5.85 7.78
C THR A 124 -2.05 -6.56 8.79
N ALA A 125 -1.62 -7.68 9.39
CA ALA A 125 -2.36 -8.33 10.47
C ALA A 125 -2.48 -7.42 11.71
N VAL A 126 -1.41 -6.69 12.06
CA VAL A 126 -1.47 -5.71 13.17
C VAL A 126 -2.47 -4.60 12.87
N PHE A 127 -2.42 -4.00 11.67
CA PHE A 127 -3.40 -2.99 11.26
C PHE A 127 -4.81 -3.54 11.23
N ALA A 128 -5.01 -4.74 10.70
CA ALA A 128 -6.31 -5.41 10.65
C ALA A 128 -6.90 -5.62 12.06
N ILE A 129 -6.08 -6.07 13.02
CA ILE A 129 -6.49 -6.24 14.42
C ILE A 129 -6.88 -4.90 15.05
N VAL A 130 -6.07 -3.86 14.83
CA VAL A 130 -6.38 -2.50 15.36
C VAL A 130 -7.69 -1.99 14.81
N VAL A 131 -7.90 -2.07 13.49
CA VAL A 131 -9.14 -1.64 12.84
C VAL A 131 -10.33 -2.50 13.33
N TRP A 132 -10.18 -3.81 13.37
CA TRP A 132 -11.20 -4.72 13.88
C TRP A 132 -11.63 -4.37 15.31
N VAL A 133 -10.68 -4.21 16.22
CA VAL A 133 -10.95 -3.88 17.62
C VAL A 133 -11.60 -2.49 17.76
N ALA A 134 -11.11 -1.50 17.01
CA ALA A 134 -11.63 -0.13 17.06
C ALA A 134 -13.11 -0.02 16.62
N PHE A 135 -13.57 -0.93 15.75
CA PHE A 135 -14.92 -0.90 15.19
C PHE A 135 -15.85 -2.01 15.72
N ARG A 136 -15.44 -2.76 16.76
CA ARG A 136 -16.27 -3.78 17.43
C ARG A 136 -17.65 -3.29 17.90
N TRP A 137 -17.79 -2.01 18.15
CA TRP A 137 -19.04 -1.38 18.54
C TRP A 137 -20.11 -1.39 17.45
N MET A 138 -19.76 -1.65 16.20
CA MET A 138 -20.69 -1.75 15.08
C MET A 138 -21.61 -2.99 15.15
N GLY A 139 -21.28 -4.00 15.98
CA GLY A 139 -22.05 -5.22 16.09
C GLY A 139 -21.96 -6.08 14.81
N ASP A 140 -23.08 -6.72 14.42
CA ASP A 140 -23.08 -7.71 13.33
C ASP A 140 -22.73 -7.15 11.95
N VAL A 141 -22.97 -5.85 11.72
CA VAL A 141 -22.63 -5.21 10.45
C VAL A 141 -21.11 -5.08 10.24
N GLU A 142 -20.34 -5.13 11.34
CA GLU A 142 -18.88 -5.09 11.28
C GLU A 142 -18.30 -6.17 10.37
N TYR A 143 -18.87 -7.39 10.36
CA TYR A 143 -18.36 -8.47 9.51
C TYR A 143 -18.41 -8.11 8.03
N GLY A 144 -19.51 -7.54 7.56
CA GLY A 144 -19.64 -7.08 6.15
C GLY A 144 -18.71 -5.90 5.86
N TRP A 145 -18.70 -4.90 6.73
CA TRP A 145 -17.85 -3.73 6.58
C TRP A 145 -16.36 -4.09 6.59
N PHE A 146 -15.93 -4.93 7.51
CA PHE A 146 -14.53 -5.32 7.63
C PHE A 146 -14.09 -6.20 6.45
N ALA A 147 -14.98 -7.10 5.95
CA ALA A 147 -14.71 -7.85 4.72
C ALA A 147 -14.43 -6.90 3.55
N GLY A 148 -15.25 -5.85 3.40
CA GLY A 148 -15.04 -4.82 2.38
C GLY A 148 -13.76 -4.03 2.59
N THR A 149 -13.41 -3.68 3.82
CA THR A 149 -12.16 -2.97 4.16
C THR A 149 -10.94 -3.81 3.79
N VAL A 150 -10.94 -5.10 4.12
CA VAL A 150 -9.85 -6.03 3.75
C VAL A 150 -9.79 -6.26 2.24
N ALA A 151 -10.93 -6.38 1.57
CA ALA A 151 -10.97 -6.49 0.10
C ALA A 151 -10.40 -5.21 -0.57
N GLY A 152 -10.71 -4.04 -0.02
CA GLY A 152 -10.14 -2.77 -0.44
C GLY A 152 -8.62 -2.75 -0.28
N TYR A 153 -8.11 -3.24 0.85
CA TYR A 153 -6.66 -3.40 1.06
C TYR A 153 -6.03 -4.32 0.00
N VAL A 154 -6.61 -5.49 -0.26
CA VAL A 154 -6.10 -6.41 -1.29
C VAL A 154 -6.08 -5.72 -2.66
N TRP A 155 -7.16 -5.03 -3.01
CA TRP A 155 -7.23 -4.26 -4.24
C TRP A 155 -6.15 -3.17 -4.33
N TYR A 156 -5.92 -2.42 -3.24
CA TYR A 156 -4.85 -1.44 -3.14
C TYR A 156 -3.48 -2.06 -3.41
N ASP A 157 -3.11 -3.12 -2.69
CA ASP A 157 -1.79 -3.77 -2.82
C ASP A 157 -1.55 -4.33 -4.24
N LEU A 158 -2.58 -4.95 -4.84
CA LEU A 158 -2.51 -5.45 -6.21
C LEU A 158 -2.41 -4.31 -7.24
N THR A 159 -3.17 -3.23 -7.05
CA THR A 159 -3.11 -2.05 -7.92
C THR A 159 -1.73 -1.41 -7.81
N HIS A 160 -1.22 -1.20 -6.61
CA HIS A 160 0.11 -0.63 -6.38
C HIS A 160 1.20 -1.45 -7.08
N TYR A 161 1.16 -2.78 -6.90
CA TYR A 161 2.08 -3.68 -7.61
C TYR A 161 1.96 -3.59 -9.13
N TYR A 162 0.71 -3.53 -9.64
CA TYR A 162 0.45 -3.38 -11.07
C TYR A 162 1.00 -2.07 -11.64
N LEU A 163 0.87 -0.95 -10.91
CA LEU A 163 1.35 0.36 -11.36
C LEU A 163 2.89 0.40 -11.49
N HIS A 164 3.62 -0.37 -10.69
CA HIS A 164 5.08 -0.45 -10.78
C HIS A 164 5.57 -1.46 -11.82
N HIS A 165 4.89 -2.60 -11.97
CA HIS A 165 5.45 -3.77 -12.68
C HIS A 165 4.73 -4.15 -13.96
N ALA A 166 3.65 -3.46 -14.32
CA ALA A 166 2.92 -3.70 -15.56
C ALA A 166 2.92 -2.47 -16.47
N ALA A 167 2.63 -2.70 -17.74
CA ALA A 167 2.36 -1.64 -18.72
C ALA A 167 0.85 -1.52 -18.93
N PRO A 168 0.14 -0.57 -18.27
CA PRO A 168 -1.28 -0.39 -18.42
C PRO A 168 -1.68 -0.06 -19.85
N THR A 169 -2.71 -0.72 -20.37
CA THR A 169 -3.20 -0.48 -21.73
C THR A 169 -4.36 0.52 -21.78
N THR A 170 -5.16 0.59 -20.70
CA THR A 170 -6.30 1.51 -20.61
C THR A 170 -5.87 2.94 -20.28
N ALA A 171 -6.63 3.93 -20.74
CA ALA A 171 -6.36 5.34 -20.43
C ALA A 171 -6.36 5.61 -18.91
N ALA A 172 -7.30 5.02 -18.16
CA ALA A 172 -7.38 5.15 -16.71
C ALA A 172 -6.16 4.53 -16.01
N GLY A 173 -5.74 3.33 -16.42
CA GLY A 173 -4.55 2.66 -15.86
C GLY A 173 -3.27 3.44 -16.14
N LYS A 174 -3.09 3.94 -17.38
CA LYS A 174 -1.96 4.80 -17.75
C LYS A 174 -1.92 6.07 -16.91
N TRP A 175 -3.07 6.70 -16.73
CA TRP A 175 -3.18 7.91 -15.93
C TRP A 175 -2.84 7.63 -14.45
N LEU A 176 -3.39 6.56 -13.86
CA LEU A 176 -3.16 6.21 -12.46
C LEU A 176 -1.68 5.86 -12.21
N ARG A 177 -1.06 5.10 -13.15
CA ARG A 177 0.37 4.81 -13.12
C ARG A 177 1.20 6.08 -13.13
N LYS A 178 0.94 6.98 -14.09
CA LYS A 178 1.61 8.27 -14.16
C LYS A 178 1.43 9.09 -12.88
N TYR A 179 0.22 9.11 -12.33
CA TYR A 179 -0.09 9.82 -11.09
C TYR A 179 0.78 9.32 -9.92
N HIS A 180 0.89 8.00 -9.77
CA HIS A 180 1.68 7.36 -8.74
C HIS A 180 3.20 7.52 -8.96
N LEU A 181 3.68 7.35 -10.18
CA LEU A 181 5.11 7.53 -10.48
C LEU A 181 5.57 8.99 -10.30
N VAL A 182 4.70 9.98 -10.56
CA VAL A 182 5.00 11.38 -10.24
C VAL A 182 5.11 11.60 -8.72
N HIS A 183 4.30 10.89 -7.92
CA HIS A 183 4.48 10.87 -6.47
C HIS A 183 5.89 10.36 -6.10
N HIS A 184 6.34 9.24 -6.66
CA HIS A 184 7.66 8.68 -6.37
C HIS A 184 8.82 9.62 -6.74
N PHE A 185 8.76 10.25 -7.92
CA PHE A 185 9.95 10.88 -8.51
C PHE A 185 9.94 12.40 -8.47
N GLN A 186 8.79 13.03 -8.25
CA GLN A 186 8.69 14.49 -8.33
C GLN A 186 8.04 15.14 -7.11
N THR A 187 7.01 14.50 -6.53
CA THR A 187 6.21 15.11 -5.47
C THR A 187 5.86 14.10 -4.38
N PRO A 188 6.83 13.58 -3.63
CA PRO A 188 6.58 12.59 -2.59
C PRO A 188 5.76 13.13 -1.41
N ASP A 189 5.62 14.47 -1.31
CA ASP A 189 4.79 15.18 -0.35
C ASP A 189 3.33 15.40 -0.83
N ARG A 190 2.93 14.79 -1.95
CA ARG A 190 1.60 14.93 -2.58
C ARG A 190 1.21 13.65 -3.31
N ARG A 191 -0.04 13.57 -3.82
CA ARG A 191 -0.53 12.43 -4.62
C ARG A 191 -0.50 11.10 -3.85
N TYR A 192 -1.05 11.12 -2.64
CA TYR A 192 -1.02 9.96 -1.76
C TYR A 192 -2.01 8.86 -2.14
N GLY A 193 -3.07 9.17 -2.90
CA GLY A 193 -4.04 8.18 -3.37
C GLY A 193 -3.46 7.29 -4.46
N ILE A 194 -3.45 5.98 -4.24
CA ILE A 194 -2.96 4.97 -5.18
C ILE A 194 -4.11 4.39 -5.99
N THR A 195 -5.19 3.98 -5.32
CA THR A 195 -6.38 3.45 -5.99
C THR A 195 -7.29 4.54 -6.53
N THR A 196 -7.31 5.70 -5.90
CA THR A 196 -8.13 6.85 -6.29
C THR A 196 -7.53 8.16 -5.77
N PRO A 197 -7.56 9.25 -6.54
CA PRO A 197 -7.10 10.57 -6.09
C PRO A 197 -8.14 11.34 -5.28
N ILE A 198 -9.31 10.76 -5.00
CA ILE A 198 -10.45 11.51 -4.44
C ILE A 198 -10.08 12.22 -3.14
N TRP A 199 -9.28 11.58 -2.30
CA TRP A 199 -8.85 12.15 -1.03
C TRP A 199 -7.77 13.21 -1.19
N ASP A 200 -6.96 13.13 -2.25
CA ASP A 200 -6.02 14.20 -2.59
C ASP A 200 -6.77 15.49 -2.98
N PHE A 201 -7.92 15.38 -3.65
CA PHE A 201 -8.78 16.54 -3.90
C PHE A 201 -9.41 17.08 -2.60
N VAL A 202 -9.96 16.18 -1.76
CA VAL A 202 -10.60 16.57 -0.49
C VAL A 202 -9.63 17.27 0.44
N PHE A 203 -8.42 16.71 0.59
CA PHE A 203 -7.39 17.23 1.50
C PHE A 203 -6.38 18.17 0.84
N ARG A 204 -6.62 18.55 -0.42
CA ARG A 204 -5.82 19.53 -1.19
C ARG A 204 -4.36 19.13 -1.41
N THR A 205 -4.09 17.84 -1.46
CA THR A 205 -2.78 17.27 -1.84
C THR A 205 -2.69 16.89 -3.31
N TYR A 206 -3.76 17.15 -4.08
CA TYR A 206 -3.75 17.09 -5.54
C TYR A 206 -3.09 18.35 -6.09
N PRO A 207 -1.88 18.29 -6.70
CA PRO A 207 -1.21 19.46 -7.21
C PRO A 207 -1.89 19.97 -8.47
N ARG A 208 -1.89 21.31 -8.62
CA ARG A 208 -2.39 22.01 -9.81
C ARG A 208 -1.31 22.23 -10.86
N ASP A 209 -0.09 21.82 -10.56
CA ASP A 209 1.09 22.05 -11.37
C ASP A 209 1.07 21.17 -12.63
N ARG A 210 1.66 21.66 -13.70
CA ARG A 210 1.87 20.88 -14.90
C ARG A 210 2.94 19.82 -14.62
N TYR A 211 2.66 18.61 -15.06
CA TYR A 211 3.60 17.51 -15.05
C TYR A 211 4.85 17.81 -15.91
N GLN A 212 6.04 17.60 -15.38
CA GLN A 212 7.32 17.89 -16.05
C GLN A 212 7.97 16.71 -16.79
N GLY A 213 7.25 15.61 -16.99
CA GLY A 213 7.79 14.38 -17.57
C GLY A 213 8.29 13.37 -16.52
N LEU A 214 8.40 12.11 -16.90
CA LEU A 214 9.05 11.08 -16.06
C LEU A 214 10.56 11.13 -16.32
N PRO A 215 11.40 10.70 -15.35
CA PRO A 215 12.81 10.44 -15.60
C PRO A 215 13.01 9.47 -16.76
N ASP A 216 14.14 9.59 -17.49
CA ASP A 216 14.44 8.76 -18.68
C ASP A 216 14.34 7.25 -18.44
N ASP A 217 14.63 6.78 -17.23
CA ASP A 217 14.51 5.37 -16.85
C ASP A 217 13.05 4.86 -16.87
N GLU A 218 12.10 5.75 -16.59
CA GLU A 218 10.68 5.44 -16.65
C GLU A 218 10.15 5.45 -18.09
N ALA A 219 10.67 6.32 -18.94
CA ALA A 219 10.35 6.32 -20.37
C ALA A 219 10.74 5.00 -21.05
N ARG A 220 11.83 4.36 -20.61
CA ARG A 220 12.25 3.03 -21.08
C ARG A 220 11.32 1.92 -20.65
N ILE A 221 10.78 1.98 -19.42
CA ILE A 221 9.80 1.01 -18.92
C ILE A 221 8.47 1.15 -19.67
N GLU A 222 8.07 2.37 -20.02
CA GLU A 222 6.89 2.63 -20.85
C GLU A 222 7.07 2.13 -22.29
N ALA A 223 8.29 2.13 -22.80
CA ALA A 223 8.62 1.64 -24.14
C ALA A 223 8.71 0.11 -24.25
N GLY A 224 8.54 -0.64 -23.15
CA GLY A 224 8.53 -2.12 -23.17
C GLY A 224 9.92 -2.74 -23.37
N ALA A 225 10.99 -2.05 -23.01
CA ALA A 225 12.38 -2.54 -23.06
C ALA A 225 12.72 -3.38 -21.81
#